data_9c469fb164347a53be323c67d97e5882
#
_entry.id   9c469fb164347a53be323c67d97e5882
#
_cell.length_a   1.000
_cell.length_b   1.000
_cell.length_c   1.000
_cell.angle_alpha   90.00
_cell.angle_beta   90.00
_cell.angle_gamma   90.00
#
_symmetry.space_group_name_H-M   'P 1'
#
loop_
_entity.id
_entity.type
_entity.pdbx_description
1 polymer ?
#
loop_
_entity_poly.entity_id
_entity_poly.type
_entity_poly.pdbx_seq_one_letter_code
_entity_poly.pdbx_strand_id
1 'polypeptide(L)'
;MPNRRDLFKLTALNALAAFAADKLPNATRASAQANVTHETFGDVHVYFDGPTEQLSAMTAGSLRLKPGMSPHPPHQHPEEEIMLVTEGTGEISIDGKITKVGNGSMMFCAANVPHGIVNTGKVPLMFYYYKWKR
;
A
#
# COMPACT_ATOMS: atom_id res chain seq x y z
N MET A 1 -10.69 -18.52 41.82
CA MET A 1 -10.91 -17.44 40.83
C MET A 1 -9.66 -16.61 40.73
N PRO A 2 -9.10 -16.43 39.54
CA PRO A 2 -7.97 -15.53 39.36
C PRO A 2 -8.37 -14.11 39.73
N ASN A 3 -7.52 -13.48 40.50
CA ASN A 3 -7.69 -12.11 40.94
C ASN A 3 -7.81 -11.19 39.71
N ARG A 4 -8.66 -10.14 39.78
CA ARG A 4 -8.81 -9.14 38.69
C ARG A 4 -7.47 -8.57 38.18
N ARG A 5 -6.45 -8.53 39.05
CA ARG A 5 -5.09 -8.09 38.69
C ARG A 5 -4.35 -9.09 37.79
N ASP A 6 -4.64 -10.38 37.95
CA ASP A 6 -4.01 -11.43 37.14
C ASP A 6 -4.64 -11.55 35.76
N LEU A 7 -5.95 -11.27 35.64
CA LEU A 7 -6.63 -11.16 34.36
C LEU A 7 -6.10 -9.99 33.52
N PHE A 8 -5.81 -8.86 34.17
CA PHE A 8 -5.24 -7.68 33.49
C PHE A 8 -3.82 -7.95 32.95
N LYS A 9 -3.00 -8.68 33.71
CA LYS A 9 -1.65 -9.06 33.30
C LYS A 9 -1.65 -10.04 32.13
N LEU A 10 -2.56 -11.03 32.11
CA LEU A 10 -2.72 -11.96 31.01
C LEU A 10 -3.19 -11.27 29.73
N THR A 11 -4.13 -10.33 29.83
CA THR A 11 -4.66 -9.59 28.69
C THR A 11 -3.60 -8.67 28.08
N ALA A 12 -2.75 -8.03 28.91
CA ALA A 12 -1.65 -7.19 28.44
C ALA A 12 -0.55 -8.02 27.75
N LEU A 13 -0.23 -9.23 28.24
CA LEU A 13 0.74 -10.12 27.60
C LEU A 13 0.24 -10.65 26.25
N ASN A 14 -1.04 -11.00 26.15
CA ASN A 14 -1.64 -11.45 24.89
C ASN A 14 -1.75 -10.30 23.88
N ALA A 15 -2.01 -9.08 24.31
CA ALA A 15 -2.03 -7.91 23.44
C ALA A 15 -0.63 -7.58 22.89
N LEU A 16 0.43 -7.69 23.71
CA LEU A 16 1.80 -7.50 23.27
C LEU A 16 2.27 -8.59 22.29
N ALA A 17 1.88 -9.85 22.52
CA ALA A 17 2.16 -10.94 21.59
C ALA A 17 1.42 -10.78 20.25
N ALA A 18 0.20 -10.20 20.24
CA ALA A 18 -0.58 -9.94 19.02
C ALA A 18 0.02 -8.80 18.15
N PHE A 19 0.87 -7.90 18.71
CA PHE A 19 1.53 -6.82 17.98
C PHE A 19 2.87 -7.23 17.36
N ALA A 20 3.44 -8.38 17.74
CA ALA A 20 4.63 -8.93 17.09
C ALA A 20 4.21 -9.60 15.79
N ALA A 21 4.13 -8.81 14.70
CA ALA A 21 3.83 -9.34 13.40
C ALA A 21 4.94 -10.30 12.96
N ASP A 22 4.56 -11.49 12.49
CA ASP A 22 5.49 -12.42 11.88
C ASP A 22 6.02 -11.83 10.57
N LYS A 23 7.28 -12.18 10.27
CA LYS A 23 7.91 -11.83 9.00
C LYS A 23 7.14 -12.47 7.85
N LEU A 24 7.06 -11.75 6.73
CA LEU A 24 6.42 -12.26 5.53
C LEU A 24 7.10 -13.55 5.07
N PRO A 25 6.34 -14.63 4.85
CA PRO A 25 6.89 -15.87 4.31
C PRO A 25 7.14 -15.74 2.80
N ASN A 26 8.01 -16.59 2.28
CA ASN A 26 8.10 -16.79 0.84
C ASN A 26 6.76 -17.29 0.32
N ALA A 27 6.16 -16.60 -0.65
CA ALA A 27 4.87 -16.97 -1.19
C ALA A 27 4.65 -16.36 -2.57
N THR A 28 3.80 -17.03 -3.36
CA THR A 28 3.22 -16.49 -4.57
C THR A 28 1.72 -16.37 -4.37
N ARG A 29 1.15 -15.23 -4.66
CA ARG A 29 -0.30 -14.99 -4.51
C ARG A 29 -0.92 -14.57 -5.82
N ALA A 30 -1.93 -15.33 -6.23
CA ALA A 30 -2.79 -14.93 -7.34
C ALA A 30 -3.68 -13.75 -6.92
N SER A 31 -4.23 -13.04 -7.89
CA SER A 31 -5.14 -11.91 -7.66
C SER A 31 -6.31 -12.27 -6.73
N ALA A 32 -6.87 -13.48 -6.88
CA ALA A 32 -7.96 -13.96 -6.03
C ALA A 32 -7.56 -14.19 -4.56
N GLN A 33 -6.27 -14.24 -4.25
CA GLN A 33 -5.73 -14.45 -2.90
C GLN A 33 -5.38 -13.13 -2.20
N ALA A 34 -5.44 -12.01 -2.91
CA ALA A 34 -5.20 -10.70 -2.32
C ALA A 34 -6.37 -10.28 -1.44
N ASN A 35 -6.07 -9.48 -0.42
CA ASN A 35 -7.11 -8.80 0.35
C ASN A 35 -7.65 -7.64 -0.48
N VAL A 36 -8.96 -7.64 -0.74
CA VAL A 36 -9.60 -6.65 -1.60
C VAL A 36 -10.46 -5.71 -0.77
N THR A 37 -10.31 -4.41 -1.02
CA THR A 37 -11.20 -3.37 -0.51
C THR A 37 -11.81 -2.61 -1.69
N HIS A 38 -13.11 -2.38 -1.63
CA HIS A 38 -13.84 -1.58 -2.63
C HIS A 38 -14.03 -0.18 -2.07
N GLU A 39 -13.40 0.80 -2.73
CA GLU A 39 -13.44 2.20 -2.33
C GLU A 39 -14.21 3.03 -3.37
N THR A 40 -14.56 4.27 -3.03
CA THR A 40 -15.23 5.17 -3.99
C THR A 40 -14.38 5.44 -5.22
N PHE A 41 -13.07 5.46 -5.08
CA PHE A 41 -12.12 5.71 -6.16
C PHE A 41 -11.75 4.46 -6.98
N GLY A 42 -12.06 3.27 -6.50
CA GLY A 42 -11.72 2.02 -7.19
C GLY A 42 -11.41 0.88 -6.24
N ASP A 43 -10.76 -0.15 -6.74
CA ASP A 43 -10.47 -1.38 -6.00
C ASP A 43 -9.01 -1.45 -5.60
N VAL A 44 -8.78 -1.78 -4.33
CA VAL A 44 -7.44 -1.96 -3.76
C VAL A 44 -7.22 -3.44 -3.49
N HIS A 45 -6.13 -3.99 -4.00
CA HIS A 45 -5.68 -5.35 -3.72
C HIS A 45 -4.38 -5.28 -2.93
N VAL A 46 -4.34 -5.87 -1.75
CA VAL A 46 -3.11 -6.01 -0.96
C VAL A 46 -2.66 -7.46 -1.01
N TYR A 47 -1.50 -7.70 -1.61
CA TYR A 47 -0.92 -9.03 -1.75
C TYR A 47 -0.01 -9.37 -0.57
N PHE A 48 0.81 -8.43 -0.13
CA PHE A 48 1.73 -8.60 0.99
C PHE A 48 1.74 -7.33 1.84
N ASP A 49 1.70 -7.53 3.14
CA ASP A 49 1.78 -6.41 4.10
C ASP A 49 2.38 -6.92 5.41
N GLY A 50 3.58 -6.49 5.71
CA GLY A 50 4.27 -6.87 6.93
C GLY A 50 5.78 -6.67 6.89
N PRO A 51 6.47 -6.97 7.99
CA PRO A 51 7.92 -6.91 8.05
C PRO A 51 8.57 -8.05 7.29
N THR A 52 9.84 -7.87 6.91
CA THR A 52 10.69 -8.89 6.30
C THR A 52 11.98 -9.04 7.12
N GLU A 53 12.88 -9.93 6.70
CA GLU A 53 14.22 -10.02 7.33
C GLU A 53 14.99 -8.71 7.28
N GLN A 54 14.82 -7.91 6.23
CA GLN A 54 15.59 -6.70 5.99
C GLN A 54 14.82 -5.41 6.28
N LEU A 55 13.49 -5.47 6.30
CA LEU A 55 12.62 -4.31 6.34
C LEU A 55 11.69 -4.37 7.55
N SER A 56 11.51 -3.24 8.23
CA SER A 56 10.52 -3.13 9.31
C SER A 56 9.10 -3.12 8.78
N ALA A 57 8.90 -2.70 7.54
CA ALA A 57 7.60 -2.69 6.88
C ALA A 57 7.77 -2.82 5.37
N MET A 58 6.90 -3.60 4.75
CA MET A 58 6.76 -3.71 3.30
C MET A 58 5.29 -3.95 2.95
N THR A 59 4.81 -3.24 1.95
CA THR A 59 3.48 -3.49 1.36
C THR A 59 3.62 -3.61 -0.14
N ALA A 60 2.97 -4.60 -0.73
CA ALA A 60 2.85 -4.77 -2.17
C ALA A 60 1.39 -4.98 -2.53
N GLY A 61 0.89 -4.18 -3.44
CA GLY A 61 -0.50 -4.22 -3.84
C GLY A 61 -0.76 -3.63 -5.21
N SER A 62 -2.02 -3.54 -5.56
CA SER A 62 -2.47 -2.88 -6.79
C SER A 62 -3.70 -2.04 -6.53
N LEU A 63 -3.88 -1.03 -7.37
CA LEU A 63 -5.06 -0.19 -7.41
C LEU A 63 -5.60 -0.14 -8.83
N ARG A 64 -6.93 -0.26 -8.94
CA ARG A 64 -7.66 -0.03 -10.17
C ARG A 64 -8.50 1.23 -9.98
N LEU A 65 -8.00 2.36 -10.47
CA LEU A 65 -8.66 3.65 -10.34
C LEU A 65 -9.73 3.85 -11.38
N LYS A 66 -10.89 4.31 -10.95
CA LYS A 66 -11.95 4.77 -11.84
C LYS A 66 -11.52 6.04 -12.58
N PRO A 67 -12.05 6.29 -13.80
CA PRO A 67 -11.78 7.53 -14.53
C PRO A 67 -12.02 8.78 -13.68
N GLY A 68 -11.08 9.72 -13.75
CA GLY A 68 -11.15 11.00 -13.02
C GLY A 68 -10.81 10.93 -11.53
N MET A 69 -10.52 9.76 -10.98
CA MET A 69 -10.33 9.56 -9.56
C MET A 69 -8.87 9.51 -9.14
N SER A 70 -8.65 9.87 -7.88
CA SER A 70 -7.41 9.68 -7.13
C SER A 70 -7.70 8.94 -5.84
N PRO A 71 -6.78 8.14 -5.31
CA PRO A 71 -7.01 7.46 -4.02
C PRO A 71 -7.04 8.45 -2.84
N HIS A 72 -6.31 9.55 -2.97
CA HIS A 72 -6.18 10.62 -1.96
C HIS A 72 -5.51 11.83 -2.61
N PRO A 73 -5.59 13.02 -1.99
CA PRO A 73 -4.72 14.14 -2.39
C PRO A 73 -3.24 13.76 -2.25
N PRO A 74 -2.32 14.48 -2.90
CA PRO A 74 -0.90 14.23 -2.70
C PRO A 74 -0.55 14.15 -1.22
N HIS A 75 0.19 13.12 -0.83
CA HIS A 75 0.57 12.84 0.55
C HIS A 75 2.03 12.40 0.64
N GLN A 76 2.54 12.36 1.85
CA GLN A 76 3.88 11.84 2.14
C GLN A 76 3.81 10.81 3.27
N HIS A 77 4.73 9.88 3.25
CA HIS A 77 4.88 8.84 4.27
C HIS A 77 6.35 8.43 4.41
N PRO A 78 6.73 7.78 5.52
CA PRO A 78 8.13 7.42 5.77
C PRO A 78 8.67 6.30 4.87
N GLU A 79 7.81 5.59 4.16
CA GLU A 79 8.22 4.55 3.22
C GLU A 79 8.72 5.15 1.90
N GLU A 80 9.72 4.51 1.31
CA GLU A 80 10.01 4.67 -0.12
C GLU A 80 8.96 3.91 -0.91
N GLU A 81 8.68 4.32 -2.15
CA GLU A 81 7.63 3.72 -2.96
C GLU A 81 8.00 3.64 -4.44
N ILE A 82 7.63 2.52 -5.05
CA ILE A 82 7.60 2.35 -6.51
C ILE A 82 6.16 2.13 -6.93
N MET A 83 5.74 2.78 -8.01
CA MET A 83 4.50 2.48 -8.73
C MET A 83 4.84 2.03 -10.15
N LEU A 84 4.10 1.03 -10.64
CA LEU A 84 4.17 0.55 -12.02
C LEU A 84 2.77 0.65 -12.63
N VAL A 85 2.58 1.52 -13.59
CA VAL A 85 1.33 1.63 -14.36
C VAL A 85 1.29 0.53 -15.42
N THR A 86 0.22 -0.26 -15.46
CA THR A 86 0.07 -1.37 -16.41
C THR A 86 -1.07 -1.16 -17.42
N GLU A 87 -2.08 -0.34 -17.07
CA GLU A 87 -3.23 -0.06 -17.93
C GLU A 87 -3.70 1.38 -17.73
N GLY A 88 -4.24 1.98 -18.76
CA GLY A 88 -4.82 3.32 -18.71
C GLY A 88 -3.76 4.42 -18.77
N THR A 89 -4.22 5.64 -18.53
CA THR A 89 -3.39 6.86 -18.56
C THR A 89 -3.71 7.75 -17.37
N GLY A 90 -2.71 8.46 -16.89
CA GLY A 90 -2.90 9.34 -15.75
C GLY A 90 -1.78 10.36 -15.62
N GLU A 91 -1.75 10.97 -14.46
CA GLU A 91 -0.69 11.90 -14.06
C GLU A 91 -0.18 11.51 -12.67
N ILE A 92 1.13 11.51 -12.50
CA ILE A 92 1.78 11.36 -11.20
C ILE A 92 2.43 12.69 -10.85
N SER A 93 2.21 13.13 -9.61
CA SER A 93 2.90 14.27 -9.04
C SER A 93 3.94 13.82 -8.03
N ILE A 94 5.14 14.39 -8.09
CA ILE A 94 6.20 14.22 -7.09
C ILE A 94 6.70 15.61 -6.76
N ASP A 95 6.57 15.99 -5.50
CA ASP A 95 6.96 17.31 -4.99
C ASP A 95 6.41 18.47 -5.87
N GLY A 96 5.15 18.33 -6.27
CA GLY A 96 4.44 19.29 -7.12
C GLY A 96 4.72 19.18 -8.62
N LYS A 97 5.71 18.38 -9.04
CA LYS A 97 6.00 18.18 -10.46
C LYS A 97 5.12 17.08 -11.03
N ILE A 98 4.36 17.40 -12.07
CA ILE A 98 3.43 16.51 -12.75
C ILE A 98 4.08 15.84 -13.95
N THR A 99 3.94 14.53 -14.07
CA THR A 99 4.38 13.72 -15.20
C THR A 99 3.21 12.90 -15.72
N LYS A 100 2.97 12.92 -17.02
CA LYS A 100 1.98 12.05 -17.67
C LYS A 100 2.51 10.63 -17.71
N VAL A 101 1.64 9.68 -17.38
CA VAL A 101 2.00 8.25 -17.29
C VAL A 101 1.02 7.37 -18.06
N GLY A 102 1.48 6.23 -18.48
CA GLY A 102 0.70 5.20 -19.16
C GLY A 102 1.33 3.84 -18.97
N ASN A 103 0.88 2.85 -19.72
CA ASN A 103 1.39 1.48 -19.61
C ASN A 103 2.93 1.42 -19.66
N GLY A 104 3.53 0.81 -18.65
CA GLY A 104 4.98 0.66 -18.52
C GLY A 104 5.68 1.81 -17.81
N SER A 105 4.96 2.89 -17.45
CA SER A 105 5.54 3.96 -16.64
C SER A 105 5.82 3.51 -15.22
N MET A 106 6.97 3.87 -14.69
CA MET A 106 7.34 3.61 -13.30
C MET A 106 7.66 4.92 -12.57
N MET A 107 7.19 5.00 -11.33
CA MET A 107 7.54 6.07 -10.40
C MET A 107 8.48 5.51 -9.34
N PHE A 108 9.48 6.28 -8.96
CA PHE A 108 10.17 6.12 -7.66
C PHE A 108 9.99 7.40 -6.85
N CYS A 109 9.61 7.24 -5.60
CA CYS A 109 9.48 8.35 -4.66
C CYS A 109 10.22 8.03 -3.37
N ALA A 110 11.12 8.92 -2.98
CA ALA A 110 11.85 8.79 -1.71
C ALA A 110 10.93 9.00 -0.51
N ALA A 111 11.40 8.56 0.66
CA ALA A 111 10.70 8.76 1.92
C ALA A 111 10.35 10.23 2.18
N ASN A 112 9.15 10.49 2.68
CA ASN A 112 8.68 11.80 3.10
C ASN A 112 8.63 12.88 1.99
N VAL A 113 8.54 12.46 0.73
CA VAL A 113 8.33 13.36 -0.40
C VAL A 113 6.86 13.30 -0.82
N PRO A 114 6.15 14.44 -0.92
CA PRO A 114 4.75 14.45 -1.35
C PRO A 114 4.58 13.88 -2.75
N HIS A 115 3.64 12.99 -2.92
CA HIS A 115 3.34 12.36 -4.21
C HIS A 115 1.87 11.97 -4.31
N GLY A 116 1.40 11.80 -5.54
CA GLY A 116 0.03 11.38 -5.81
C GLY A 116 -0.14 10.91 -7.24
N ILE A 117 -1.27 10.27 -7.51
CA ILE A 117 -1.65 9.78 -8.84
C ILE A 117 -3.12 10.07 -9.10
N VAL A 118 -3.44 10.43 -10.32
CA VAL A 118 -4.81 10.65 -10.78
C VAL A 118 -5.03 9.98 -12.13
N ASN A 119 -6.18 9.33 -12.28
CA ASN A 119 -6.62 8.80 -13.57
C ASN A 119 -7.20 9.95 -14.40
N THR A 120 -6.49 10.40 -15.42
CA THR A 120 -6.92 11.47 -16.32
C THR A 120 -7.58 10.95 -17.60
N GLY A 121 -7.65 9.63 -17.75
CA GLY A 121 -8.28 8.98 -18.90
C GLY A 121 -9.75 8.71 -18.73
N LYS A 122 -10.32 8.00 -19.70
CA LYS A 122 -11.74 7.61 -19.74
C LYS A 122 -11.95 6.13 -19.43
N VAL A 123 -10.88 5.40 -19.22
CA VAL A 123 -10.88 3.98 -18.85
C VAL A 123 -10.19 3.81 -17.49
N PRO A 124 -10.37 2.66 -16.80
CA PRO A 124 -9.66 2.42 -15.54
C PRO A 124 -8.15 2.51 -15.71
N LEU A 125 -7.49 3.07 -14.71
CA LEU A 125 -6.02 3.08 -14.61
C LEU A 125 -5.62 2.01 -13.61
N MET A 126 -4.78 1.08 -14.03
CA MET A 126 -4.25 0.04 -13.16
C MET A 126 -2.80 0.30 -12.86
N PHE A 127 -2.44 0.29 -11.58
CA PHE A 127 -1.05 0.35 -11.17
C PHE A 127 -0.78 -0.58 -9.98
N TYR A 128 0.44 -1.12 -9.96
CA TYR A 128 0.98 -1.84 -8.82
C TYR A 128 1.85 -0.91 -8.02
N TYR A 129 1.82 -1.05 -6.68
CA TYR A 129 2.65 -0.26 -5.79
C TYR A 129 3.43 -1.17 -4.85
N TYR A 130 4.65 -0.75 -4.56
CA TYR A 130 5.55 -1.40 -3.63
C TYR A 130 6.11 -0.31 -2.74
N LYS A 131 5.90 -0.42 -1.44
CA LYS A 131 6.44 0.54 -0.48
C LYS A 131 7.10 -0.20 0.67
N TRP A 132 8.16 0.37 1.16
CA TRP A 132 8.99 -0.27 2.18
C TRP A 132 9.71 0.74 3.05
N LYS A 133 10.14 0.24 4.23
CA LYS A 133 10.91 0.99 5.21
C LYS A 133 11.83 0.05 5.95
N ARG A 134 13.05 0.53 6.27
CA ARG A 134 13.97 -0.18 7.16
C ARG A 134 13.54 -0.15 8.61
#